data_18220e3410a7f3a52d70fb03717daaab
#
_entry.id   18220e3410a7f3a52d70fb03717daaab
#
_cell.length_a   1.000
_cell.length_b   1.000
_cell.length_c   1.000
_cell.angle_alpha   90.00
_cell.angle_beta   90.00
_cell.angle_gamma   90.00
#
_symmetry.space_group_name_H-M   'P 1'
#
loop_
_entity.id
_entity.type
_entity.pdbx_description
1 polymer ?
#
loop_
_entity_poly.entity_id
_entity_poly.type
_entity_poly.pdbx_seq_one_letter_code
_entity_poly.pdbx_strand_id
1 'polypeptide(L)'
;MDIIEIIENNRIQATKDVEISKQKLYEQYFTPSDIANYMSNLFSNFEKENISILDAGAGVGNLGAICSLKYLNSGKNSFVSLTSIEWDKNLLEYLKGNIQEIQNKYINFHASIYNEDFYFIAQKLLTEGISFDRIIINPPYSLISKTNNEQLEILKKLDVSTPNTYSNFIELCYRLLSDKGELVAIVPRSFCNGTRFTKFRKKMLKNVKIEFIHLFESRKEVFKEYGVFQEVVIIKLTKKKIKKTKICISDKLNDNCCEKFNFDQITFKNDPYSFIHIPSKTDDLEIVNKISKLSSSLNELGLSISTGKVVEYREEYLTEEDYIENARILYQRHVRSDEIDLSVYNPSKPFLKQNEITKKKMIPKGNYIIIKRMSYKENKKRINTGILKKEHFDRTHMTVENHLNYIHKDSCGLDENLIYGLNAYLNLEIVDKYVRRFSGHTQINASDICSLPMPNIEVLKKVGEKIMNKKNNDYSIEELFFNK
;
A
#
# COMPACT_ATOMS: atom_id res chain seq x y z
N MET A 1 -13.94 0.74 39.73
CA MET A 1 -13.73 1.10 38.29
C MET A 1 -13.00 -0.08 37.66
N ASP A 2 -13.42 -0.50 36.49
CA ASP A 2 -12.70 -1.55 35.75
C ASP A 2 -11.33 -1.02 35.32
N ILE A 3 -10.29 -1.87 35.32
CA ILE A 3 -8.94 -1.45 34.89
C ILE A 3 -8.96 -0.89 33.45
N ILE A 4 -9.78 -1.47 32.56
CA ILE A 4 -9.91 -0.97 31.18
C ILE A 4 -10.48 0.45 31.15
N GLU A 5 -11.43 0.77 32.04
CA GLU A 5 -11.97 2.14 32.17
C GLU A 5 -10.90 3.14 32.67
N ILE A 6 -10.05 2.70 33.61
CA ILE A 6 -8.95 3.55 34.13
C ILE A 6 -7.95 3.83 32.98
N ILE A 7 -7.54 2.79 32.26
CA ILE A 7 -6.63 2.90 31.11
C ILE A 7 -7.19 3.84 30.04
N GLU A 8 -8.51 3.74 29.73
CA GLU A 8 -9.16 4.60 28.74
C GLU A 8 -9.23 6.07 29.20
N ASN A 9 -9.56 6.30 30.49
CA ASN A 9 -9.57 7.66 31.05
C ASN A 9 -8.16 8.29 31.01
N ASN A 10 -7.11 7.53 31.30
CA ASN A 10 -5.72 7.99 31.21
C ASN A 10 -5.35 8.33 29.76
N ARG A 11 -5.80 7.52 28.77
CA ARG A 11 -5.62 7.81 27.35
C ARG A 11 -6.29 9.13 26.93
N ILE A 12 -7.56 9.31 27.35
CA ILE A 12 -8.32 10.52 27.05
C ILE A 12 -7.64 11.76 27.65
N GLN A 13 -7.16 11.65 28.90
CA GLN A 13 -6.46 12.73 29.57
C GLN A 13 -5.14 13.06 28.85
N ALA A 14 -4.33 12.06 28.55
CA ALA A 14 -3.08 12.23 27.79
C ALA A 14 -3.30 12.89 26.42
N THR A 15 -4.40 12.54 25.73
CA THR A 15 -4.77 13.17 24.46
C THR A 15 -5.03 14.67 24.61
N LYS A 16 -5.60 15.12 25.75
CA LYS A 16 -5.84 16.53 26.04
C LYS A 16 -4.56 17.28 26.45
N ASP A 17 -3.64 16.57 27.13
CA ASP A 17 -2.41 17.16 27.67
C ASP A 17 -1.32 17.32 26.61
N VAL A 18 -1.35 16.50 25.53
CA VAL A 18 -0.43 16.64 24.41
C VAL A 18 -0.83 17.79 23.50
N GLU A 19 0.06 18.75 23.30
CA GLU A 19 -0.15 19.86 22.37
C GLU A 19 -0.44 19.36 20.95
N ILE A 20 -1.45 19.92 20.30
CA ILE A 20 -1.88 19.54 18.93
C ILE A 20 -0.72 19.64 17.93
N SER A 21 0.19 20.61 18.11
CA SER A 21 1.40 20.79 17.30
C SER A 21 2.35 19.61 17.42
N LYS A 22 2.61 19.14 18.64
CA LYS A 22 3.45 17.97 18.94
C LYS A 22 2.78 16.69 18.52
N GLN A 23 1.48 16.55 18.77
CA GLN A 23 0.69 15.41 18.35
C GLN A 23 0.80 15.15 16.83
N LYS A 24 0.69 16.22 16.02
CA LYS A 24 0.85 16.15 14.56
C LYS A 24 2.30 15.90 14.14
N LEU A 25 3.27 16.51 14.82
CA LEU A 25 4.69 16.37 14.51
C LEU A 25 5.22 14.97 14.76
N TYR A 26 4.80 14.37 15.89
CA TYR A 26 5.23 13.03 16.31
C TYR A 26 4.22 11.94 15.98
N GLU A 27 3.08 12.31 15.36
CA GLU A 27 1.98 11.38 15.01
C GLU A 27 1.51 10.52 16.20
N GLN A 28 1.37 11.16 17.36
CA GLN A 28 0.95 10.53 18.62
C GLN A 28 -0.56 10.34 18.64
N TYR A 29 -1.04 9.28 18.00
CA TYR A 29 -2.44 8.89 17.97
C TYR A 29 -2.64 7.65 18.85
N PHE A 30 -3.13 7.87 20.08
CA PHE A 30 -3.31 6.77 21.03
C PHE A 30 -4.52 5.93 20.65
N THR A 31 -4.32 4.62 20.61
CA THR A 31 -5.36 3.68 20.19
C THR A 31 -6.47 3.59 21.26
N PRO A 32 -7.75 3.83 20.90
CA PRO A 32 -8.88 3.65 21.80
C PRO A 32 -8.99 2.23 22.34
N SER A 33 -9.52 2.05 23.55
CA SER A 33 -9.55 0.75 24.24
C SER A 33 -10.41 -0.30 23.54
N ASP A 34 -11.45 0.08 22.82
CA ASP A 34 -12.27 -0.82 21.99
C ASP A 34 -11.46 -1.41 20.83
N ILE A 35 -10.66 -0.58 20.15
CA ILE A 35 -9.74 -1.03 19.07
C ILE A 35 -8.62 -1.88 19.67
N ALA A 36 -8.04 -1.49 20.81
CA ALA A 36 -7.00 -2.24 21.48
C ALA A 36 -7.51 -3.63 21.91
N ASN A 37 -8.73 -3.71 22.41
CA ASN A 37 -9.40 -4.96 22.75
C ASN A 37 -9.66 -5.84 21.52
N TYR A 38 -10.16 -5.23 20.43
CA TYR A 38 -10.34 -5.92 19.15
C TYR A 38 -9.01 -6.49 18.64
N MET A 39 -7.95 -5.68 18.59
CA MET A 39 -6.61 -6.10 18.16
C MET A 39 -6.08 -7.23 19.04
N SER A 40 -6.25 -7.13 20.35
CA SER A 40 -5.83 -8.18 21.31
C SER A 40 -6.58 -9.49 21.05
N ASN A 41 -7.87 -9.44 20.72
CA ASN A 41 -8.70 -10.62 20.45
C ASN A 41 -8.34 -11.32 19.11
N LEU A 42 -7.57 -10.70 18.24
CA LEU A 42 -7.05 -11.35 17.03
C LEU A 42 -5.92 -12.37 17.34
N PHE A 43 -5.25 -12.25 18.46
CA PHE A 43 -4.24 -13.24 18.87
C PHE A 43 -4.89 -14.60 19.15
N SER A 44 -4.23 -15.66 18.72
CA SER A 44 -4.64 -17.03 19.02
C SER A 44 -4.53 -17.33 20.53
N ASN A 45 -5.33 -18.28 21.00
CA ASN A 45 -5.17 -18.81 22.36
C ASN A 45 -3.75 -19.34 22.55
N PHE A 46 -3.25 -19.18 23.77
CA PHE A 46 -1.88 -19.52 24.11
C PHE A 46 -1.87 -20.66 25.11
N GLU A 47 -1.00 -21.65 24.88
CA GLU A 47 -0.98 -22.90 25.69
C GLU A 47 0.18 -22.95 26.66
N LYS A 48 1.16 -22.03 26.57
CA LYS A 48 2.31 -21.98 27.47
C LYS A 48 1.93 -21.31 28.80
N GLU A 49 2.64 -21.69 29.89
CA GLU A 49 2.50 -21.07 31.20
C GLU A 49 2.99 -19.61 31.22
N ASN A 50 4.01 -19.29 30.42
CA ASN A 50 4.60 -17.96 30.36
C ASN A 50 4.38 -17.36 28.96
N ILE A 51 3.91 -16.13 28.90
CA ILE A 51 3.73 -15.38 27.68
C ILE A 51 4.51 -14.06 27.72
N SER A 52 5.30 -13.81 26.69
CA SER A 52 6.03 -12.56 26.51
C SER A 52 5.34 -11.66 25.47
N ILE A 53 5.09 -10.41 25.86
CA ILE A 53 4.40 -9.40 25.06
C ILE A 53 5.34 -8.22 24.85
N LEU A 54 5.39 -7.70 23.60
CA LEU A 54 6.07 -6.45 23.26
C LEU A 54 5.05 -5.43 22.77
N ASP A 55 5.11 -4.22 23.33
CA ASP A 55 4.44 -3.01 22.85
C ASP A 55 5.51 -1.98 22.45
N ALA A 56 5.78 -1.88 21.15
CA ALA A 56 6.82 -0.99 20.61
C ALA A 56 6.20 0.32 20.12
N GLY A 57 6.64 1.44 20.71
CA GLY A 57 5.96 2.73 20.58
C GLY A 57 4.69 2.74 21.43
N ALA A 58 4.86 2.40 22.73
CA ALA A 58 3.74 2.09 23.61
C ALA A 58 2.82 3.29 23.88
N GLY A 59 3.31 4.53 23.72
CA GLY A 59 2.56 5.73 24.07
C GLY A 59 2.17 5.69 25.55
N VAL A 60 0.89 5.77 25.80
CA VAL A 60 0.33 5.65 27.17
C VAL A 60 0.12 4.18 27.62
N GLY A 61 0.47 3.20 26.78
CA GLY A 61 0.46 1.77 27.12
C GLY A 61 -0.88 1.04 26.92
N ASN A 62 -1.86 1.63 26.26
CA ASN A 62 -3.18 1.01 26.07
C ASN A 62 -3.11 -0.37 25.41
N LEU A 63 -2.33 -0.50 24.33
CA LEU A 63 -2.23 -1.74 23.55
C LEU A 63 -1.62 -2.87 24.40
N GLY A 64 -0.45 -2.64 24.99
CA GLY A 64 0.24 -3.63 25.81
C GLY A 64 -0.54 -4.01 27.05
N ALA A 65 -1.14 -3.05 27.75
CA ALA A 65 -1.95 -3.27 28.94
C ALA A 65 -3.19 -4.13 28.64
N ILE A 66 -3.98 -3.75 27.64
CA ILE A 66 -5.21 -4.50 27.27
C ILE A 66 -4.87 -5.88 26.74
N CYS A 67 -3.79 -6.02 25.95
CA CYS A 67 -3.30 -7.31 25.51
C CYS A 67 -2.90 -8.21 26.70
N SER A 68 -2.24 -7.65 27.72
CA SER A 68 -1.87 -8.38 28.93
C SER A 68 -3.09 -8.85 29.70
N LEU A 69 -4.09 -7.99 29.89
CA LEU A 69 -5.35 -8.31 30.59
C LEU A 69 -6.10 -9.48 29.94
N LYS A 70 -6.08 -9.60 28.62
CA LYS A 70 -6.67 -10.75 27.91
C LYS A 70 -6.14 -12.08 28.44
N TYR A 71 -4.82 -12.19 28.64
CA TYR A 71 -4.19 -13.45 29.09
C TYR A 71 -4.32 -13.65 30.60
N LEU A 72 -4.24 -12.58 31.39
CA LEU A 72 -4.46 -12.62 32.83
C LEU A 72 -5.89 -13.03 33.18
N ASN A 73 -6.89 -12.61 32.37
CA ASN A 73 -8.29 -12.97 32.57
C ASN A 73 -8.71 -14.31 31.93
N SER A 74 -7.80 -15.01 31.26
CA SER A 74 -8.13 -16.24 30.50
C SER A 74 -8.45 -17.48 31.38
N GLY A 75 -8.41 -17.37 32.70
CA GLY A 75 -8.61 -18.47 33.63
C GLY A 75 -7.45 -19.47 33.71
N LYS A 76 -6.40 -19.28 32.94
CA LYS A 76 -5.13 -20.01 33.02
C LYS A 76 -4.19 -19.17 33.88
N ASN A 77 -3.60 -19.77 34.92
CA ASN A 77 -2.59 -19.09 35.77
C ASN A 77 -1.29 -18.80 35.00
N SER A 78 -1.39 -18.16 33.85
CA SER A 78 -0.24 -17.86 33.01
C SER A 78 0.51 -16.64 33.55
N PHE A 79 1.83 -16.72 33.60
CA PHE A 79 2.67 -15.55 33.85
C PHE A 79 2.73 -14.70 32.58
N VAL A 80 2.44 -13.42 32.70
CA VAL A 80 2.48 -12.43 31.60
C VAL A 80 3.63 -11.47 31.84
N SER A 81 4.56 -11.38 30.88
CA SER A 81 5.62 -10.39 30.91
C SER A 81 5.43 -9.41 29.75
N LEU A 82 5.26 -8.13 30.07
CA LEU A 82 5.10 -7.03 29.12
C LEU A 82 6.41 -6.24 29.03
N THR A 83 6.88 -6.04 27.80
CA THR A 83 7.94 -5.08 27.50
C THR A 83 7.34 -3.92 26.73
N SER A 84 7.40 -2.71 27.30
CA SER A 84 6.92 -1.47 26.68
C SER A 84 8.09 -0.57 26.35
N ILE A 85 8.13 -0.05 25.12
CA ILE A 85 9.20 0.86 24.66
C ILE A 85 8.54 2.16 24.25
N GLU A 86 8.89 3.26 24.94
CA GLU A 86 8.38 4.61 24.66
C GLU A 86 9.50 5.64 24.83
N TRP A 87 9.71 6.45 23.81
CA TRP A 87 10.78 7.45 23.82
C TRP A 87 10.34 8.79 24.44
N ASP A 88 9.03 9.14 24.35
CA ASP A 88 8.54 10.41 24.88
C ASP A 88 8.35 10.34 26.41
N LYS A 89 9.22 11.07 27.10
CA LYS A 89 9.22 11.14 28.57
C LYS A 89 7.89 11.67 29.15
N ASN A 90 7.16 12.49 28.39
CA ASN A 90 5.90 13.07 28.86
C ASN A 90 4.79 12.01 28.97
N LEU A 91 4.90 10.90 28.27
CA LEU A 91 3.92 9.81 28.30
C LEU A 91 4.22 8.75 29.36
N LEU A 92 5.42 8.76 29.93
CA LEU A 92 5.88 7.72 30.87
C LEU A 92 5.04 7.63 32.13
N GLU A 93 4.53 8.75 32.65
CA GLU A 93 3.69 8.72 33.85
C GLU A 93 2.39 7.99 33.60
N TYR A 94 1.74 8.23 32.45
CA TYR A 94 0.54 7.50 32.03
C TYR A 94 0.82 6.01 31.83
N LEU A 95 1.92 5.70 31.11
CA LEU A 95 2.35 4.33 30.87
C LEU A 95 2.61 3.55 32.19
N LYS A 96 3.36 4.16 33.12
CA LYS A 96 3.65 3.58 34.43
C LYS A 96 2.38 3.41 35.25
N GLY A 97 1.48 4.41 35.26
CA GLY A 97 0.20 4.34 35.94
C GLY A 97 -0.65 3.18 35.47
N ASN A 98 -0.81 3.03 34.15
CA ASN A 98 -1.58 1.93 33.55
C ASN A 98 -0.98 0.54 33.88
N ILE A 99 0.34 0.43 33.88
CA ILE A 99 1.04 -0.82 34.26
C ILE A 99 0.85 -1.12 35.75
N GLN A 100 0.96 -0.11 36.61
CA GLN A 100 0.80 -0.25 38.06
C GLN A 100 -0.59 -0.76 38.45
N GLU A 101 -1.64 -0.29 37.78
CA GLU A 101 -3.01 -0.77 37.98
C GLU A 101 -3.14 -2.29 37.75
N ILE A 102 -2.42 -2.81 36.75
CA ILE A 102 -2.41 -4.26 36.46
C ILE A 102 -1.59 -4.99 37.51
N GLN A 103 -0.39 -4.46 37.85
CA GLN A 103 0.47 -5.08 38.87
C GLN A 103 -0.18 -5.18 40.26
N ASN A 104 -0.97 -4.18 40.64
CA ASN A 104 -1.70 -4.18 41.90
C ASN A 104 -2.74 -5.31 42.00
N LYS A 105 -3.30 -5.74 40.85
CA LYS A 105 -4.35 -6.75 40.80
C LYS A 105 -3.83 -8.16 40.48
N TYR A 106 -2.75 -8.29 39.71
CA TYR A 106 -2.27 -9.57 39.18
C TYR A 106 -0.81 -9.82 39.58
N ILE A 107 -0.59 -10.72 40.52
CA ILE A 107 0.74 -11.12 41.02
C ILE A 107 1.58 -11.83 39.94
N ASN A 108 0.94 -12.42 38.95
CA ASN A 108 1.56 -13.10 37.80
C ASN A 108 1.79 -12.18 36.58
N PHE A 109 1.80 -10.86 36.78
CA PHE A 109 2.11 -9.87 35.79
C PHE A 109 3.43 -9.16 36.11
N HIS A 110 4.35 -9.16 35.14
CA HIS A 110 5.61 -8.41 35.19
C HIS A 110 5.70 -7.45 33.99
N ALA A 111 6.27 -6.27 34.21
CA ALA A 111 6.47 -5.33 33.14
C ALA A 111 7.86 -4.68 33.17
N SER A 112 8.43 -4.47 32.00
CA SER A 112 9.65 -3.71 31.81
C SER A 112 9.37 -2.53 30.88
N ILE A 113 9.78 -1.33 31.28
CA ILE A 113 9.63 -0.10 30.50
C ILE A 113 11.00 0.39 30.07
N TYR A 114 11.19 0.58 28.77
CA TYR A 114 12.35 1.23 28.20
C TYR A 114 11.95 2.62 27.71
N ASN A 115 12.54 3.66 28.34
CA ASN A 115 12.40 5.03 27.88
C ASN A 115 13.54 5.34 26.90
N GLU A 116 13.40 4.85 25.68
CA GLU A 116 14.41 4.93 24.64
C GLU A 116 13.75 4.80 23.26
N ASP A 117 14.45 5.21 22.22
CA ASP A 117 14.01 4.99 20.85
C ASP A 117 13.96 3.49 20.50
N PHE A 118 12.89 3.08 19.86
CA PHE A 118 12.68 1.67 19.50
C PHE A 118 13.78 1.07 18.64
N TYR A 119 14.40 1.85 17.74
CA TYR A 119 15.47 1.33 16.87
C TYR A 119 16.67 0.84 17.66
N PHE A 120 17.06 1.58 18.71
CA PHE A 120 18.18 1.19 19.60
C PHE A 120 17.84 -0.07 20.39
N ILE A 121 16.65 -0.09 20.99
CA ILE A 121 16.22 -1.25 21.78
C ILE A 121 16.03 -2.48 20.88
N ALA A 122 15.45 -2.32 19.69
CA ALA A 122 15.29 -3.43 18.73
C ALA A 122 16.64 -4.02 18.31
N GLN A 123 17.64 -3.18 18.05
CA GLN A 123 19.01 -3.65 17.76
C GLN A 123 19.58 -4.47 18.91
N LYS A 124 19.44 -3.97 20.15
CA LYS A 124 19.89 -4.67 21.35
C LYS A 124 19.19 -6.03 21.50
N LEU A 125 17.86 -6.05 21.48
CA LEU A 125 17.06 -7.27 21.63
C LEU A 125 17.38 -8.32 20.55
N LEU A 126 17.56 -7.89 19.29
CA LEU A 126 17.96 -8.79 18.19
C LEU A 126 19.38 -9.35 18.40
N THR A 127 20.32 -8.55 18.91
CA THR A 127 21.70 -8.99 19.21
C THR A 127 21.74 -9.98 20.36
N GLU A 128 20.88 -9.79 21.37
CA GLU A 128 20.76 -10.67 22.55
C GLU A 128 19.91 -11.93 22.25
N GLY A 129 19.32 -12.05 21.04
CA GLY A 129 18.48 -13.19 20.66
C GLY A 129 17.13 -13.24 21.39
N ILE A 130 16.67 -12.10 21.95
CA ILE A 130 15.40 -12.00 22.66
C ILE A 130 14.24 -12.02 21.66
N SER A 131 13.20 -12.78 21.97
CA SER A 131 12.00 -12.89 21.13
C SER A 131 10.72 -12.87 21.96
N PHE A 132 9.60 -12.54 21.32
CA PHE A 132 8.30 -12.36 21.94
C PHE A 132 7.24 -13.27 21.33
N ASP A 133 6.33 -13.75 22.17
CA ASP A 133 5.20 -14.57 21.73
C ASP A 133 4.10 -13.73 21.11
N ARG A 134 3.91 -12.51 21.61
CA ARG A 134 2.93 -11.53 21.11
C ARG A 134 3.58 -10.17 20.95
N ILE A 135 3.31 -9.54 19.82
CA ILE A 135 3.71 -8.16 19.58
C ILE A 135 2.48 -7.40 19.13
N ILE A 136 2.18 -6.28 19.77
CA ILE A 136 1.04 -5.43 19.45
C ILE A 136 1.54 -3.99 19.27
N ILE A 137 1.23 -3.35 18.14
CA ILE A 137 1.77 -2.03 17.83
C ILE A 137 0.78 -1.12 17.09
N ASN A 138 0.89 0.17 17.39
CA ASN A 138 0.43 1.28 16.59
C ASN A 138 1.63 2.21 16.35
N PRO A 139 2.47 1.94 15.33
CA PRO A 139 3.70 2.69 15.11
C PRO A 139 3.41 4.08 14.51
N PRO A 140 4.32 5.07 14.62
CA PRO A 140 4.19 6.35 13.94
C PRO A 140 4.21 6.16 12.41
N TYR A 141 3.41 6.97 11.67
CA TYR A 141 3.21 6.81 10.21
C TYR A 141 4.12 7.69 9.36
N SER A 142 4.92 8.54 9.98
CA SER A 142 5.81 9.51 9.36
C SER A 142 6.89 8.90 8.46
N LEU A 143 7.49 9.76 7.66
CA LEU A 143 8.73 9.43 6.98
C LEU A 143 9.89 9.60 7.97
N ILE A 144 10.90 8.75 7.86
CA ILE A 144 12.13 8.93 8.65
C ILE A 144 12.81 10.24 8.23
N SER A 145 13.15 11.06 9.22
CA SER A 145 13.91 12.27 8.98
C SER A 145 15.30 11.91 8.43
N LYS A 146 15.67 12.52 7.32
CA LYS A 146 17.02 12.37 6.73
C LYS A 146 18.12 12.95 7.62
N THR A 147 17.77 13.72 8.64
CA THR A 147 18.71 14.35 9.58
C THR A 147 19.02 13.48 10.80
N ASN A 148 18.26 12.40 11.03
CA ASN A 148 18.52 11.48 12.13
C ASN A 148 19.52 10.39 11.69
N ASN A 149 20.81 10.74 11.71
CA ASN A 149 21.89 9.87 11.24
C ASN A 149 21.99 8.57 12.06
N GLU A 150 21.77 8.61 13.37
CA GLU A 150 21.89 7.43 14.25
C GLU A 150 20.84 6.37 13.91
N GLN A 151 19.57 6.76 13.78
CA GLN A 151 18.50 5.85 13.36
C GLN A 151 18.79 5.24 11.99
N LEU A 152 19.24 6.06 11.03
CA LEU A 152 19.58 5.60 9.68
C LEU A 152 20.75 4.59 9.69
N GLU A 153 21.76 4.79 10.52
CA GLU A 153 22.86 3.83 10.67
C GLU A 153 22.40 2.49 11.25
N ILE A 154 21.54 2.50 12.28
CA ILE A 154 20.98 1.28 12.85
C ILE A 154 20.17 0.53 11.79
N LEU A 155 19.27 1.21 11.08
CA LEU A 155 18.49 0.61 10.03
C LEU A 155 19.35 0.02 8.91
N LYS A 156 20.44 0.70 8.55
CA LYS A 156 21.41 0.20 7.57
C LYS A 156 22.14 -1.05 8.08
N LYS A 157 22.64 -1.03 9.33
CA LYS A 157 23.29 -2.20 9.96
C LYS A 157 22.36 -3.40 10.02
N LEU A 158 21.09 -3.19 10.28
CA LEU A 158 20.06 -4.24 10.35
C LEU A 158 19.46 -4.59 8.96
N ASP A 159 19.96 -3.99 7.87
CA ASP A 159 19.39 -4.11 6.52
C ASP A 159 17.88 -3.83 6.46
N VAL A 160 17.40 -2.86 7.25
CA VAL A 160 16.06 -2.30 7.16
C VAL A 160 16.09 -1.10 6.23
N SER A 161 15.31 -1.11 5.17
CA SER A 161 15.54 -0.15 4.08
C SER A 161 14.30 0.54 3.54
N THR A 162 13.37 0.91 4.40
CA THR A 162 12.22 1.70 3.97
C THR A 162 12.29 3.12 4.52
N PRO A 163 11.88 4.13 3.76
CA PRO A 163 11.88 5.51 4.23
C PRO A 163 10.68 5.85 5.13
N ASN A 164 9.96 4.85 5.61
CA ASN A 164 8.72 5.02 6.36
C ASN A 164 8.81 4.31 7.71
N THR A 165 8.50 5.03 8.78
CA THR A 165 8.66 4.58 10.16
C THR A 165 7.83 3.31 10.45
N TYR A 166 6.53 3.28 10.11
CA TYR A 166 5.70 2.13 10.45
C TYR A 166 6.17 0.81 9.80
N SER A 167 6.68 0.87 8.56
CA SER A 167 7.19 -0.34 7.90
C SER A 167 8.47 -0.85 8.53
N ASN A 168 9.31 0.05 9.06
CA ASN A 168 10.50 -0.32 9.81
C ASN A 168 10.15 -0.98 11.15
N PHE A 169 9.16 -0.42 11.86
CA PHE A 169 8.64 -1.02 13.09
C PHE A 169 8.10 -2.43 12.82
N ILE A 170 7.29 -2.62 11.78
CA ILE A 170 6.79 -3.96 11.41
C ILE A 170 7.96 -4.91 11.11
N GLU A 171 8.98 -4.44 10.34
CA GLU A 171 10.13 -5.28 9.96
C GLU A 171 10.93 -5.71 11.19
N LEU A 172 11.22 -4.81 12.11
CA LEU A 172 11.92 -5.13 13.36
C LEU A 172 11.08 -6.02 14.27
N CYS A 173 9.79 -5.71 14.41
CA CYS A 173 8.88 -6.49 15.23
C CYS A 173 8.72 -7.95 14.76
N TYR A 174 8.54 -8.19 13.43
CA TYR A 174 8.42 -9.58 13.00
C TYR A 174 9.73 -10.38 13.13
N ARG A 175 10.90 -9.71 13.15
CA ARG A 175 12.17 -10.37 13.45
C ARG A 175 12.27 -10.76 14.92
N LEU A 176 11.68 -9.96 15.81
CA LEU A 176 11.61 -10.22 17.26
C LEU A 176 10.52 -11.24 17.64
N LEU A 177 9.74 -11.79 16.69
CA LEU A 177 8.79 -12.86 16.99
C LEU A 177 9.49 -14.17 17.30
N SER A 178 9.00 -14.88 18.34
CA SER A 178 9.31 -16.30 18.55
C SER A 178 8.79 -17.17 17.39
N ASP A 179 9.18 -18.43 17.29
CA ASP A 179 8.81 -19.31 16.16
C ASP A 179 7.29 -19.49 15.98
N LYS A 180 6.52 -19.43 17.05
CA LYS A 180 5.04 -19.46 17.03
C LYS A 180 4.44 -18.11 17.37
N GLY A 181 5.25 -17.05 17.35
CA GLY A 181 4.87 -15.70 17.69
C GLY A 181 3.89 -15.09 16.69
N GLU A 182 3.13 -14.12 17.17
CA GLU A 182 2.13 -13.38 16.40
C GLU A 182 2.29 -11.89 16.63
N LEU A 183 2.23 -11.10 15.53
CA LEU A 183 2.25 -9.65 15.54
C LEU A 183 0.91 -9.13 15.06
N VAL A 184 0.28 -8.24 15.82
CA VAL A 184 -0.90 -7.47 15.41
C VAL A 184 -0.53 -6.00 15.36
N ALA A 185 -0.79 -5.37 14.22
CA ALA A 185 -0.46 -3.98 13.99
C ALA A 185 -1.60 -3.23 13.33
N ILE A 186 -1.80 -1.97 13.73
CA ILE A 186 -2.68 -1.02 13.03
C ILE A 186 -1.80 -0.06 12.24
N VAL A 187 -1.96 0.00 10.92
CA VAL A 187 -1.05 0.73 10.02
C VAL A 187 -1.76 1.23 8.76
N PRO A 188 -1.20 2.24 8.07
CA PRO A 188 -1.74 2.69 6.79
C PRO A 188 -1.76 1.58 5.74
N ARG A 189 -2.84 1.51 4.95
CA ARG A 189 -2.97 0.57 3.83
C ARG A 189 -1.90 0.74 2.75
N SER A 190 -1.24 1.89 2.69
CA SER A 190 -0.30 2.25 1.61
C SER A 190 0.86 1.27 1.42
N PHE A 191 1.23 0.48 2.42
CA PHE A 191 2.25 -0.56 2.26
C PHE A 191 1.80 -1.69 1.33
N CYS A 192 0.50 -1.91 1.15
CA CYS A 192 -0.01 -2.97 0.29
C CYS A 192 0.34 -2.74 -1.19
N ASN A 193 0.37 -1.48 -1.66
CA ASN A 193 0.48 -1.16 -3.08
C ASN A 193 1.47 -0.04 -3.45
N GLY A 194 2.05 0.68 -2.48
CA GLY A 194 3.06 1.69 -2.78
C GLY A 194 4.38 1.07 -3.27
N THR A 195 4.92 1.53 -4.40
CA THR A 195 6.17 0.99 -4.98
C THR A 195 7.38 1.15 -4.08
N ARG A 196 7.44 2.23 -3.31
CA ARG A 196 8.50 2.45 -2.31
C ARG A 196 8.58 1.34 -1.25
N PHE A 197 7.49 0.59 -1.02
CA PHE A 197 7.44 -0.52 -0.07
C PHE A 197 7.80 -1.88 -0.68
N THR A 198 8.19 -1.95 -1.96
CA THR A 198 8.49 -3.22 -2.65
C THR A 198 9.50 -4.07 -1.91
N LYS A 199 10.63 -3.49 -1.47
CA LYS A 199 11.67 -4.21 -0.73
C LYS A 199 11.13 -4.71 0.62
N PHE A 200 10.37 -3.90 1.33
CA PHE A 200 9.72 -4.27 2.57
C PHE A 200 8.75 -5.45 2.38
N ARG A 201 7.83 -5.36 1.39
CA ARG A 201 6.88 -6.45 1.12
C ARG A 201 7.57 -7.76 0.79
N LYS A 202 8.58 -7.73 -0.09
CA LYS A 202 9.36 -8.94 -0.45
C LYS A 202 9.98 -9.59 0.78
N LYS A 203 10.59 -8.80 1.67
CA LYS A 203 11.17 -9.29 2.92
C LYS A 203 10.09 -9.82 3.87
N MET A 204 9.01 -9.08 4.08
CA MET A 204 7.92 -9.46 4.96
C MET A 204 7.28 -10.78 4.51
N LEU A 205 6.89 -10.89 3.24
CA LEU A 205 6.22 -12.09 2.69
C LEU A 205 7.12 -13.34 2.70
N LYS A 206 8.45 -13.15 2.66
CA LYS A 206 9.42 -14.24 2.80
C LYS A 206 9.51 -14.77 4.24
N ASN A 207 9.44 -13.90 5.24
CA ASN A 207 9.72 -14.23 6.64
C ASN A 207 8.47 -14.54 7.46
N VAL A 208 7.32 -13.91 7.14
CA VAL A 208 6.06 -14.11 7.85
C VAL A 208 4.90 -14.28 6.89
N LYS A 209 3.78 -14.78 7.41
CA LYS A 209 2.51 -14.91 6.68
C LYS A 209 1.49 -13.92 7.22
N ILE A 210 0.68 -13.37 6.33
CA ILE A 210 -0.45 -12.51 6.69
C ILE A 210 -1.61 -13.45 7.03
N GLU A 211 -1.93 -13.57 8.31
CA GLU A 211 -3.03 -14.43 8.79
C GLU A 211 -4.37 -13.71 8.71
N PHE A 212 -4.37 -12.40 8.95
CA PHE A 212 -5.57 -11.60 9.02
C PHE A 212 -5.34 -10.18 8.50
N ILE A 213 -6.34 -9.62 7.81
CA ILE A 213 -6.42 -8.20 7.43
C ILE A 213 -7.83 -7.71 7.75
N HIS A 214 -7.95 -6.60 8.48
CA HIS A 214 -9.19 -5.84 8.57
C HIS A 214 -8.99 -4.49 7.89
N LEU A 215 -9.73 -4.22 6.82
CA LEU A 215 -9.77 -2.94 6.13
C LEU A 215 -11.02 -2.16 6.57
N PHE A 216 -10.82 -0.97 7.09
CA PHE A 216 -11.91 -0.05 7.40
C PHE A 216 -12.32 0.70 6.13
N GLU A 217 -13.61 0.68 5.78
CA GLU A 217 -14.15 1.34 4.58
C GLU A 217 -14.14 2.86 4.74
N SER A 218 -14.45 3.35 5.93
CA SER A 218 -14.42 4.76 6.27
C SER A 218 -13.05 5.21 6.77
N ARG A 219 -12.52 6.25 6.16
CA ARG A 219 -11.26 6.90 6.61
C ARG A 219 -11.39 7.60 7.97
N LYS A 220 -12.62 7.79 8.47
CA LYS A 220 -12.93 8.61 9.64
C LYS A 220 -13.15 7.79 10.91
N GLU A 221 -13.45 6.48 10.82
CA GLU A 221 -13.95 5.71 11.96
C GLU A 221 -12.91 5.42 13.03
N VAL A 222 -11.69 5.01 12.64
CA VAL A 222 -10.68 4.48 13.58
C VAL A 222 -10.06 5.57 14.46
N PHE A 223 -9.79 6.75 13.89
CA PHE A 223 -9.16 7.89 14.57
C PHE A 223 -10.02 9.16 14.46
N LYS A 224 -11.33 9.04 14.65
CA LYS A 224 -12.28 10.16 14.59
C LYS A 224 -11.86 11.35 15.45
N GLU A 225 -11.41 11.06 16.66
CA GLU A 225 -11.03 12.05 17.67
C GLU A 225 -9.86 12.94 17.23
N TYR A 226 -9.02 12.44 16.32
CA TYR A 226 -7.81 13.13 15.88
C TYR A 226 -7.94 13.81 14.51
N GLY A 227 -9.08 13.68 13.83
CA GLY A 227 -9.27 14.23 12.48
C GLY A 227 -8.33 13.64 11.41
N VAL A 228 -7.85 12.42 11.62
CA VAL A 228 -6.96 11.73 10.70
C VAL A 228 -7.76 11.04 9.59
N PHE A 229 -7.53 11.47 8.35
CA PHE A 229 -8.21 10.96 7.16
C PHE A 229 -7.34 9.95 6.38
N GLN A 230 -6.79 8.96 7.04
CA GLN A 230 -5.94 7.97 6.39
C GLN A 230 -6.61 6.59 6.38
N GLU A 231 -6.57 5.88 5.24
CA GLU A 231 -7.00 4.48 5.19
C GLU A 231 -6.04 3.63 6.01
N VAL A 232 -6.54 3.07 7.09
CA VAL A 232 -5.78 2.15 7.95
C VAL A 232 -6.29 0.72 7.82
N VAL A 233 -5.40 -0.21 8.10
CA VAL A 233 -5.70 -1.64 8.20
C VAL A 233 -5.16 -2.18 9.51
N ILE A 234 -5.87 -3.12 10.09
CA ILE A 234 -5.31 -3.97 11.15
C ILE A 234 -4.83 -5.26 10.49
N ILE A 235 -3.57 -5.60 10.71
CA ILE A 235 -2.96 -6.82 10.18
C ILE A 235 -2.51 -7.74 11.30
N LYS A 236 -2.64 -9.06 11.09
CA LYS A 236 -1.99 -10.07 11.90
C LYS A 236 -0.98 -10.83 11.07
N LEU A 237 0.25 -10.83 11.53
CA LEU A 237 1.38 -11.55 10.93
C LEU A 237 1.81 -12.70 11.85
N THR A 238 2.26 -13.81 11.25
CA THR A 238 2.73 -14.98 11.99
C THR A 238 3.88 -15.68 11.28
N LYS A 239 4.78 -16.33 12.03
CA LYS A 239 5.80 -17.24 11.47
C LYS A 239 5.24 -18.64 11.18
N LYS A 240 4.03 -18.96 11.68
CA LYS A 240 3.37 -20.24 11.41
C LYS A 240 3.10 -20.39 9.89
N LYS A 241 3.20 -21.63 9.41
CA LYS A 241 2.81 -21.94 8.04
C LYS A 241 1.29 -21.96 7.93
N ILE A 242 0.74 -21.01 7.20
CA ILE A 242 -0.70 -20.92 6.90
C ILE A 242 -0.92 -20.90 5.39
N LYS A 243 -2.06 -21.43 4.94
CA LYS A 243 -2.44 -21.48 3.52
C LYS A 243 -3.40 -20.36 3.13
N LYS A 244 -4.14 -19.81 4.09
CA LYS A 244 -5.20 -18.82 3.85
C LYS A 244 -5.05 -17.61 4.74
N THR A 245 -5.41 -16.46 4.20
CA THR A 245 -5.55 -15.18 4.92
C THR A 245 -7.03 -14.90 5.12
N LYS A 246 -7.44 -14.54 6.32
CA LYS A 246 -8.80 -14.06 6.61
C LYS A 246 -8.83 -12.55 6.39
N ILE A 247 -9.77 -12.06 5.60
CA ILE A 247 -9.95 -10.64 5.28
C ILE A 247 -11.34 -10.19 5.70
N CYS A 248 -11.40 -9.12 6.48
CA CYS A 248 -12.63 -8.43 6.86
C CYS A 248 -12.62 -7.04 6.25
N ILE A 249 -13.76 -6.60 5.73
CA ILE A 249 -13.94 -5.23 5.23
C ILE A 249 -15.22 -4.70 5.83
N SER A 250 -15.10 -3.82 6.79
CA SER A 250 -16.24 -3.15 7.43
C SER A 250 -15.77 -1.98 8.31
N ASP A 251 -16.68 -1.08 8.61
CA ASP A 251 -16.44 0.01 9.57
C ASP A 251 -16.69 -0.41 11.02
N LYS A 252 -17.24 -1.61 11.25
CA LYS A 252 -17.57 -2.12 12.56
C LYS A 252 -16.59 -3.20 13.00
N LEU A 253 -16.07 -3.09 14.20
CA LEU A 253 -15.11 -4.04 14.77
C LEU A 253 -15.69 -5.46 14.93
N ASN A 254 -16.99 -5.60 15.11
CA ASN A 254 -17.68 -6.87 15.38
C ASN A 254 -18.47 -7.42 14.19
N ASP A 255 -18.17 -6.95 12.98
CA ASP A 255 -18.87 -7.42 11.79
C ASP A 255 -18.33 -8.79 11.35
N ASN A 256 -19.24 -9.76 11.15
CA ASN A 256 -18.87 -11.12 10.75
C ASN A 256 -18.59 -11.27 9.25
N CYS A 257 -18.50 -10.16 8.52
CA CYS A 257 -18.24 -10.14 7.08
C CYS A 257 -16.77 -10.43 6.74
N CYS A 258 -16.27 -11.57 7.22
CA CYS A 258 -14.89 -11.97 6.98
C CYS A 258 -14.83 -13.18 6.06
N GLU A 259 -14.01 -13.11 5.02
CA GLU A 259 -13.77 -14.21 4.06
C GLU A 259 -12.34 -14.73 4.13
N LYS A 260 -12.13 -15.98 3.71
CA LYS A 260 -10.82 -16.63 3.68
C LYS A 260 -10.34 -16.79 2.24
N PHE A 261 -9.18 -16.21 1.93
CA PHE A 261 -8.54 -16.26 0.63
C PHE A 261 -7.26 -17.07 0.67
N ASN A 262 -6.96 -17.84 -0.38
CA ASN A 262 -5.65 -18.46 -0.51
C ASN A 262 -4.58 -17.38 -0.69
N PHE A 263 -3.36 -17.66 -0.24
CA PHE A 263 -2.27 -16.68 -0.26
C PHE A 263 -1.91 -16.20 -1.68
N ASP A 264 -2.03 -17.07 -2.68
CA ASP A 264 -1.82 -16.78 -4.09
C ASP A 264 -2.94 -15.92 -4.73
N GLN A 265 -4.07 -15.77 -4.05
CA GLN A 265 -5.16 -14.88 -4.46
C GLN A 265 -4.97 -13.44 -3.97
N ILE A 266 -4.09 -13.23 -3.00
CA ILE A 266 -3.77 -11.90 -2.46
C ILE A 266 -2.37 -11.41 -2.82
N THR A 267 -1.48 -12.32 -3.25
CA THR A 267 -0.12 -12.01 -3.71
C THR A 267 0.22 -12.83 -4.95
N PHE A 268 0.72 -12.21 -6.00
CA PHE A 268 1.05 -12.90 -7.25
C PHE A 268 2.56 -13.08 -7.40
N LYS A 269 2.99 -14.30 -7.79
CA LYS A 269 4.42 -14.64 -7.95
C LYS A 269 5.12 -13.76 -8.99
N ASN A 270 4.42 -13.42 -10.07
CA ASN A 270 4.97 -12.67 -11.21
C ASN A 270 4.82 -11.15 -11.06
N ASP A 271 4.25 -10.68 -9.94
CA ASP A 271 4.19 -9.24 -9.66
C ASP A 271 5.56 -8.73 -9.20
N PRO A 272 6.27 -7.89 -9.99
CA PRO A 272 7.58 -7.37 -9.65
C PRO A 272 7.59 -6.54 -8.38
N TYR A 273 6.44 -5.97 -8.01
CA TYR A 273 6.25 -5.12 -6.82
C TYR A 273 5.72 -5.88 -5.62
N SER A 274 5.30 -7.15 -5.78
CA SER A 274 4.72 -8.00 -4.72
C SER A 274 3.57 -7.31 -4.00
N PHE A 275 2.63 -6.71 -4.72
CA PHE A 275 1.47 -6.04 -4.15
C PHE A 275 0.60 -7.02 -3.36
N ILE A 276 -0.02 -6.49 -2.31
CA ILE A 276 -0.98 -7.23 -1.49
C ILE A 276 -2.38 -6.77 -1.90
N HIS A 277 -3.12 -7.66 -2.53
CA HIS A 277 -4.47 -7.41 -2.99
C HIS A 277 -5.46 -7.72 -1.88
N ILE A 278 -6.36 -6.78 -1.58
CA ILE A 278 -7.40 -6.95 -0.57
C ILE A 278 -8.74 -7.07 -1.31
N PRO A 279 -9.23 -8.30 -1.58
CA PRO A 279 -10.52 -8.52 -2.24
C PRO A 279 -11.67 -8.07 -1.33
N SER A 280 -12.71 -7.46 -1.90
CA SER A 280 -13.82 -6.87 -1.14
C SER A 280 -15.05 -7.77 -1.03
N LYS A 281 -15.21 -8.76 -1.91
CA LYS A 281 -16.36 -9.71 -1.94
C LYS A 281 -15.95 -11.02 -2.62
N THR A 282 -16.77 -12.08 -2.43
CA THR A 282 -16.58 -13.41 -3.05
C THR A 282 -16.59 -13.35 -4.58
N ASP A 283 -17.44 -12.49 -5.19
CA ASP A 283 -17.44 -12.24 -6.64
C ASP A 283 -16.09 -11.74 -7.15
N ASP A 284 -15.33 -11.16 -6.25
CA ASP A 284 -13.97 -10.76 -6.51
C ASP A 284 -13.02 -11.96 -6.74
N LEU A 285 -13.35 -13.15 -6.21
CA LEU A 285 -12.52 -14.34 -6.42
C LEU A 285 -12.52 -14.80 -7.88
N GLU A 286 -13.67 -14.73 -8.57
CA GLU A 286 -13.74 -15.09 -9.98
C GLU A 286 -12.86 -14.18 -10.84
N ILE A 287 -12.90 -12.88 -10.54
CA ILE A 287 -12.06 -11.88 -11.20
C ILE A 287 -10.58 -12.18 -10.96
N VAL A 288 -10.18 -12.42 -9.69
CA VAL A 288 -8.79 -12.74 -9.34
C VAL A 288 -8.37 -14.04 -10.02
N ASN A 289 -9.18 -15.10 -9.95
CA ASN A 289 -8.89 -16.39 -10.55
C ASN A 289 -8.74 -16.28 -12.08
N LYS A 290 -9.55 -15.45 -12.72
CA LYS A 290 -9.53 -15.23 -14.17
C LYS A 290 -8.26 -14.45 -14.57
N ILE A 291 -7.99 -13.33 -13.91
CA ILE A 291 -6.82 -12.46 -14.18
C ILE A 291 -5.51 -13.15 -13.79
N SER A 292 -5.45 -13.87 -12.66
CA SER A 292 -4.22 -14.54 -12.19
C SER A 292 -3.75 -15.69 -13.09
N LYS A 293 -4.61 -16.19 -13.98
CA LYS A 293 -4.23 -17.19 -15.01
C LYS A 293 -3.38 -16.58 -16.12
N LEU A 294 -3.40 -15.26 -16.28
CA LEU A 294 -2.53 -14.57 -17.21
C LEU A 294 -1.11 -14.61 -16.66
N SER A 295 -0.19 -15.13 -17.47
CA SER A 295 1.16 -15.50 -17.01
C SER A 295 2.22 -14.45 -17.26
N SER A 296 1.91 -13.39 -18.01
CA SER A 296 2.89 -12.37 -18.41
C SER A 296 2.71 -11.08 -17.60
N SER A 297 3.76 -10.31 -17.49
CA SER A 297 3.78 -8.92 -17.05
C SER A 297 4.12 -8.01 -18.23
N LEU A 298 3.86 -6.70 -18.09
CA LEU A 298 4.21 -5.72 -19.15
C LEU A 298 5.70 -5.83 -19.53
N ASN A 299 6.58 -6.00 -18.54
CA ASN A 299 8.02 -6.12 -18.76
C ASN A 299 8.42 -7.42 -19.48
N GLU A 300 7.77 -8.53 -19.16
CA GLU A 300 8.00 -9.83 -19.84
C GLU A 300 7.55 -9.81 -21.29
N LEU A 301 6.61 -8.93 -21.63
CA LEU A 301 6.23 -8.66 -23.03
C LEU A 301 7.25 -7.79 -23.78
N GLY A 302 8.34 -7.37 -23.11
CA GLY A 302 9.32 -6.42 -23.66
C GLY A 302 8.79 -5.00 -23.79
N LEU A 303 7.76 -4.64 -23.01
CA LEU A 303 7.12 -3.34 -23.02
C LEU A 303 7.46 -2.57 -21.74
N SER A 304 7.48 -1.25 -21.89
CA SER A 304 7.72 -0.32 -20.79
C SER A 304 6.61 0.72 -20.71
N ILE A 305 6.42 1.27 -19.52
CA ILE A 305 5.52 2.40 -19.31
C ILE A 305 6.29 3.55 -18.68
N SER A 306 6.13 4.74 -19.21
CA SER A 306 6.74 5.96 -18.69
C SER A 306 5.69 7.01 -18.36
N THR A 307 5.98 7.85 -17.38
CA THR A 307 5.19 9.04 -17.09
C THR A 307 5.67 10.19 -17.96
N GLY A 308 4.74 10.99 -18.45
CA GLY A 308 5.05 12.22 -19.17
C GLY A 308 5.98 13.14 -18.37
N LYS A 309 6.94 13.76 -19.06
CA LYS A 309 8.03 14.49 -18.40
C LYS A 309 7.82 16.01 -18.34
N VAL A 310 6.77 16.53 -18.97
CA VAL A 310 6.45 17.96 -18.95
C VAL A 310 5.56 18.28 -17.77
N VAL A 311 6.03 19.17 -16.90
CA VAL A 311 5.26 19.72 -15.77
C VAL A 311 5.01 21.19 -16.09
N GLU A 312 3.81 21.53 -16.58
CA GLU A 312 3.48 22.81 -17.20
C GLU A 312 3.96 24.03 -16.40
N TYR A 313 3.66 24.07 -15.10
CA TYR A 313 4.01 25.22 -14.23
C TYR A 313 5.51 25.30 -13.84
N ARG A 314 6.32 24.31 -14.22
CA ARG A 314 7.78 24.24 -13.96
C ARG A 314 8.60 24.27 -15.25
N GLU A 315 7.94 24.20 -16.41
CA GLU A 315 8.64 24.04 -17.69
C GLU A 315 8.96 25.40 -18.29
N GLU A 316 10.24 25.74 -18.34
CA GLU A 316 10.75 27.03 -18.82
C GLU A 316 10.74 27.13 -20.34
N TYR A 317 10.75 25.98 -21.03
CA TYR A 317 10.88 25.92 -22.51
C TYR A 317 9.53 25.80 -23.23
N LEU A 318 8.42 26.13 -22.55
CA LEU A 318 7.11 26.19 -23.19
C LEU A 318 7.04 27.40 -24.13
N THR A 319 6.46 27.20 -25.35
CA THR A 319 6.34 28.23 -26.37
C THR A 319 5.05 28.12 -27.15
N GLU A 320 4.59 29.26 -27.71
CA GLU A 320 3.53 29.34 -28.70
C GLU A 320 4.04 29.18 -30.15
N GLU A 321 5.37 29.24 -30.35
CA GLU A 321 6.01 29.16 -31.64
C GLU A 321 5.86 27.77 -32.27
N ASP A 322 5.12 27.69 -33.38
CA ASP A 322 4.84 26.46 -34.13
C ASP A 322 5.96 26.15 -35.14
N TYR A 323 7.21 26.06 -34.66
CA TYR A 323 8.31 25.58 -35.48
C TYR A 323 8.31 24.05 -35.56
N ILE A 324 8.70 23.49 -36.72
CA ILE A 324 8.66 22.05 -37.00
C ILE A 324 9.52 21.21 -36.05
N GLU A 325 10.58 21.78 -35.50
CA GLU A 325 11.47 21.17 -34.52
C GLU A 325 10.89 21.16 -33.11
N ASN A 326 9.96 22.05 -32.77
CA ASN A 326 9.32 22.10 -31.46
C ASN A 326 8.35 20.94 -31.31
N ALA A 327 8.33 20.26 -30.15
CA ALA A 327 7.45 19.15 -29.92
C ALA A 327 6.08 19.61 -29.42
N ARG A 328 5.00 19.20 -30.07
CA ARG A 328 3.63 19.41 -29.57
C ARG A 328 3.41 18.63 -28.26
N ILE A 329 2.73 19.25 -27.31
CA ILE A 329 2.48 18.68 -26.01
C ILE A 329 1.14 17.95 -26.01
N LEU A 330 1.15 16.66 -25.61
CA LEU A 330 -0.04 15.87 -25.35
C LEU A 330 -0.50 16.07 -23.91
N TYR A 331 -1.69 16.65 -23.73
CA TYR A 331 -2.31 16.88 -22.42
C TYR A 331 -3.39 15.85 -22.10
N GLN A 332 -3.71 15.67 -20.81
CA GLN A 332 -4.77 14.76 -20.40
C GLN A 332 -6.15 15.09 -20.98
N ARG A 333 -6.39 16.35 -21.34
CA ARG A 333 -7.65 16.81 -21.98
C ARG A 333 -7.82 16.30 -23.41
N HIS A 334 -6.73 15.93 -24.09
CA HIS A 334 -6.77 15.34 -25.42
C HIS A 334 -7.22 13.87 -25.42
N VAL A 335 -7.19 13.19 -24.26
CA VAL A 335 -7.63 11.79 -24.17
C VAL A 335 -9.14 11.74 -23.97
N ARG A 336 -9.87 11.18 -24.94
CA ARG A 336 -11.34 11.10 -24.97
C ARG A 336 -11.79 9.69 -25.33
N SER A 337 -12.50 9.00 -24.39
CA SER A 337 -13.20 7.74 -24.69
C SER A 337 -12.44 6.79 -25.62
N ASP A 338 -11.21 6.43 -25.21
CA ASP A 338 -10.30 5.51 -25.92
C ASP A 338 -9.57 6.10 -27.16
N GLU A 339 -9.79 7.38 -27.48
CA GLU A 339 -9.18 8.11 -28.60
C GLU A 339 -8.38 9.33 -28.13
N ILE A 340 -7.53 9.83 -29.03
CA ILE A 340 -6.82 11.10 -28.88
C ILE A 340 -7.43 12.12 -29.84
N ASP A 341 -7.91 13.22 -29.27
CA ASP A 341 -8.40 14.36 -30.02
C ASP A 341 -7.61 15.62 -29.64
N LEU A 342 -6.72 16.04 -30.53
CA LEU A 342 -5.86 17.20 -30.31
C LEU A 342 -6.58 18.52 -30.46
N SER A 343 -7.82 18.54 -31.02
CA SER A 343 -8.60 19.75 -31.25
C SER A 343 -9.34 20.27 -30.02
N VAL A 344 -9.59 19.41 -29.03
CA VAL A 344 -10.44 19.72 -27.86
C VAL A 344 -9.77 20.60 -26.80
N TYR A 345 -8.46 20.77 -26.89
CA TYR A 345 -7.71 21.61 -25.96
C TYR A 345 -6.49 22.22 -26.64
N ASN A 346 -6.40 23.55 -26.65
CA ASN A 346 -5.26 24.29 -27.17
C ASN A 346 -4.79 25.33 -26.13
N PRO A 347 -3.76 25.01 -25.33
CA PRO A 347 -3.21 25.97 -24.36
C PRO A 347 -2.48 27.11 -25.06
N SER A 348 -2.21 28.22 -24.35
CA SER A 348 -1.46 29.36 -24.85
C SER A 348 -0.04 29.02 -25.35
N LYS A 349 0.56 27.99 -24.72
CA LYS A 349 1.90 27.48 -25.09
C LYS A 349 1.83 25.99 -25.41
N PRO A 350 1.39 25.59 -26.60
CA PRO A 350 1.15 24.19 -26.94
C PRO A 350 2.39 23.39 -27.29
N PHE A 351 3.57 24.03 -27.36
CA PHE A 351 4.81 23.39 -27.79
C PHE A 351 5.91 23.47 -26.74
N LEU A 352 6.83 22.52 -26.82
CA LEU A 352 8.09 22.45 -26.08
C LEU A 352 9.24 22.73 -27.04
N LYS A 353 10.03 23.77 -26.79
CA LYS A 353 11.23 24.11 -27.60
C LYS A 353 12.21 22.96 -27.58
N GLN A 354 12.74 22.57 -28.73
CA GLN A 354 13.76 21.53 -28.84
C GLN A 354 15.14 22.10 -28.50
N ASN A 355 15.80 21.48 -27.53
CA ASN A 355 17.18 21.71 -27.18
C ASN A 355 17.77 20.45 -26.52
N GLU A 356 19.04 20.45 -26.13
CA GLU A 356 19.70 19.28 -25.51
C GLU A 356 19.03 18.81 -24.19
N ILE A 357 18.42 19.73 -23.45
CA ILE A 357 17.71 19.42 -22.20
C ILE A 357 16.34 18.79 -22.49
N THR A 358 15.61 19.32 -23.44
CA THR A 358 14.21 18.94 -23.73
C THR A 358 14.10 17.74 -24.65
N LYS A 359 15.09 17.43 -25.50
CA LYS A 359 15.10 16.23 -26.36
C LYS A 359 14.76 14.94 -25.58
N LYS A 360 15.30 14.76 -24.39
CA LYS A 360 15.01 13.59 -23.53
C LYS A 360 13.59 13.54 -22.95
N LYS A 361 12.80 14.60 -23.14
CA LYS A 361 11.38 14.68 -22.75
C LYS A 361 10.46 14.36 -23.92
N MET A 362 10.99 14.24 -25.12
CA MET A 362 10.25 14.00 -26.36
C MET A 362 10.14 12.50 -26.64
N ILE A 363 9.06 12.13 -27.32
CA ILE A 363 8.84 10.78 -27.85
C ILE A 363 8.83 10.85 -29.37
N PRO A 364 9.45 9.89 -30.08
CA PRO A 364 9.47 9.87 -31.53
C PRO A 364 8.08 9.54 -32.09
N LYS A 365 7.89 9.91 -33.38
CA LYS A 365 6.66 9.58 -34.13
C LYS A 365 6.43 8.06 -34.10
N GLY A 366 5.25 7.64 -33.63
CA GLY A 366 4.90 6.23 -33.48
C GLY A 366 3.52 6.04 -32.88
N ASN A 367 3.16 4.79 -32.61
CA ASN A 367 1.89 4.45 -31.97
C ASN A 367 2.12 4.15 -30.48
N TYR A 368 1.28 4.70 -29.62
CA TYR A 368 1.40 4.55 -28.17
C TYR A 368 0.02 4.35 -27.52
N ILE A 369 -0.01 3.64 -26.41
CA ILE A 369 -1.15 3.68 -25.50
C ILE A 369 -0.90 4.76 -24.47
N ILE A 370 -1.79 5.72 -24.41
CA ILE A 370 -1.79 6.82 -23.45
C ILE A 370 -2.78 6.50 -22.34
N ILE A 371 -2.40 6.74 -21.08
CA ILE A 371 -3.22 6.44 -19.90
C ILE A 371 -3.30 7.67 -19.02
N LYS A 372 -4.52 8.12 -18.68
CA LYS A 372 -4.71 9.21 -17.70
C LYS A 372 -4.26 8.77 -16.32
N ARG A 373 -3.44 9.58 -15.68
CA ARG A 373 -3.03 9.35 -14.30
C ARG A 373 -4.10 9.75 -13.29
N MET A 374 -4.73 10.92 -13.49
CA MET A 374 -5.79 11.38 -12.59
C MET A 374 -7.04 10.54 -12.78
N SER A 375 -7.39 9.78 -11.75
CA SER A 375 -8.55 8.89 -11.76
C SER A 375 -9.04 8.68 -10.34
N TYR A 376 -10.22 9.19 -10.05
CA TYR A 376 -10.84 9.06 -8.73
C TYR A 376 -11.54 7.70 -8.58
N LYS A 377 -11.72 7.23 -7.35
CA LYS A 377 -12.43 5.96 -7.06
C LYS A 377 -13.85 5.96 -7.58
N GLU A 378 -14.49 7.11 -7.57
CA GLU A 378 -15.87 7.36 -7.97
C GLU A 378 -16.04 7.39 -9.49
N ASN A 379 -14.94 7.51 -10.26
CA ASN A 379 -15.02 7.49 -11.71
C ASN A 379 -15.58 6.14 -12.21
N LYS A 380 -16.38 6.19 -13.28
CA LYS A 380 -16.96 5.00 -13.91
C LYS A 380 -15.87 3.98 -14.30
N LYS A 381 -14.72 4.45 -14.81
CA LYS A 381 -13.52 3.64 -15.10
C LYS A 381 -12.30 4.21 -14.36
N ARG A 382 -11.47 3.34 -13.81
CA ARG A 382 -10.18 3.70 -13.22
C ARG A 382 -9.09 3.87 -14.27
N ILE A 383 -9.00 2.95 -15.23
CA ILE A 383 -8.06 3.04 -16.33
C ILE A 383 -8.77 3.74 -17.50
N ASN A 384 -8.31 4.93 -17.82
CA ASN A 384 -8.77 5.70 -18.96
C ASN A 384 -7.63 5.80 -19.97
N THR A 385 -7.79 5.15 -21.11
CA THR A 385 -6.77 5.06 -22.15
C THR A 385 -7.12 5.91 -23.35
N GLY A 386 -6.16 6.06 -24.27
CA GLY A 386 -6.34 6.59 -25.61
C GLY A 386 -5.25 6.07 -26.52
N ILE A 387 -5.57 5.77 -27.76
CA ILE A 387 -4.61 5.34 -28.77
C ILE A 387 -4.03 6.58 -29.47
N LEU A 388 -2.76 6.89 -29.20
CA LEU A 388 -2.00 7.88 -29.95
C LEU A 388 -1.38 7.18 -31.16
N LYS A 389 -1.85 7.52 -32.37
CA LYS A 389 -1.35 6.95 -33.62
C LYS A 389 -0.28 7.85 -34.23
N LYS A 390 0.57 7.25 -35.09
CA LYS A 390 1.59 8.01 -35.87
C LYS A 390 0.98 9.12 -36.71
N GLU A 391 -0.28 9.00 -37.13
CA GLU A 391 -1.01 10.00 -37.90
C GLU A 391 -1.34 11.28 -37.11
N HIS A 392 -1.40 11.19 -35.79
CA HIS A 392 -1.58 12.35 -34.91
C HIS A 392 -0.33 13.25 -34.81
N PHE A 393 0.83 12.73 -35.28
CA PHE A 393 2.07 13.49 -35.27
C PHE A 393 2.17 14.35 -36.54
N ASP A 394 2.02 15.64 -36.39
CA ASP A 394 2.27 16.65 -37.44
C ASP A 394 3.78 16.88 -37.68
N ARG A 395 4.64 16.33 -36.81
CA ARG A 395 6.12 16.44 -36.84
C ARG A 395 6.78 15.14 -36.33
N THR A 396 8.12 15.15 -36.28
CA THR A 396 8.90 13.93 -35.95
C THR A 396 8.81 13.50 -34.49
N HIS A 397 8.44 14.41 -33.59
CA HIS A 397 8.37 14.17 -32.15
C HIS A 397 7.14 14.85 -31.55
N MET A 398 6.67 14.29 -30.44
CA MET A 398 5.75 14.92 -29.49
C MET A 398 6.32 14.84 -28.07
N THR A 399 5.72 15.52 -27.12
CA THR A 399 6.01 15.34 -25.71
C THR A 399 4.73 15.11 -24.94
N VAL A 400 4.86 14.49 -23.76
CA VAL A 400 3.72 14.06 -22.92
C VAL A 400 3.76 14.77 -21.59
N GLU A 401 2.63 15.35 -21.19
CA GLU A 401 2.42 16.02 -19.92
C GLU A 401 2.42 15.00 -18.75
N ASN A 402 2.80 15.42 -17.56
CA ASN A 402 3.02 14.57 -16.38
C ASN A 402 1.73 13.94 -15.80
N HIS A 403 0.53 14.37 -16.18
CA HIS A 403 -0.74 13.73 -15.84
C HIS A 403 -1.11 12.55 -16.75
N LEU A 404 -0.19 12.18 -17.65
CA LEU A 404 -0.32 11.03 -18.53
C LEU A 404 0.82 10.03 -18.32
N ASN A 405 0.50 8.75 -18.47
CA ASN A 405 1.46 7.67 -18.70
C ASN A 405 1.35 7.22 -20.16
N TYR A 406 2.41 6.63 -20.69
CA TYR A 406 2.40 6.06 -22.04
C TYR A 406 3.17 4.74 -22.09
N ILE A 407 2.61 3.75 -22.80
CA ILE A 407 3.27 2.45 -23.02
C ILE A 407 4.06 2.53 -24.33
N HIS A 408 5.30 2.00 -24.28
CA HIS A 408 6.26 2.04 -25.36
C HIS A 408 7.16 0.81 -25.37
N LYS A 409 7.91 0.60 -26.44
CA LYS A 409 9.01 -0.37 -26.52
C LYS A 409 10.32 0.39 -26.79
N ASP A 410 11.30 0.27 -25.88
CA ASP A 410 12.61 0.91 -26.02
C ASP A 410 12.54 2.42 -26.38
N SER A 411 11.63 3.15 -25.73
CA SER A 411 11.33 4.56 -26.02
C SER A 411 10.72 4.84 -27.39
N CYS A 412 10.40 3.82 -28.19
CA CYS A 412 9.77 3.91 -29.50
C CYS A 412 8.29 3.49 -29.46
N GLY A 413 7.59 3.73 -30.55
CA GLY A 413 6.19 3.32 -30.73
C GLY A 413 6.02 1.81 -30.84
N LEU A 414 4.77 1.37 -30.77
CA LEU A 414 4.34 -0.03 -30.79
C LEU A 414 3.77 -0.41 -32.16
N ASP A 415 3.73 -1.72 -32.41
CA ASP A 415 2.99 -2.32 -33.53
C ASP A 415 1.48 -1.99 -33.45
N GLU A 416 0.86 -1.78 -34.60
CA GLU A 416 -0.53 -1.35 -34.65
C GLU A 416 -1.50 -2.38 -34.09
N ASN A 417 -1.34 -3.67 -34.44
CA ASN A 417 -2.16 -4.72 -33.86
C ASN A 417 -2.00 -4.79 -32.34
N LEU A 418 -0.78 -4.56 -31.85
CA LEU A 418 -0.49 -4.60 -30.42
C LEU A 418 -1.17 -3.46 -29.65
N ILE A 419 -1.21 -2.24 -30.20
CA ILE A 419 -1.88 -1.11 -29.51
C ILE A 419 -3.39 -1.34 -29.39
N TYR A 420 -4.05 -1.87 -30.41
CA TYR A 420 -5.47 -2.18 -30.35
C TYR A 420 -5.78 -3.29 -29.34
N GLY A 421 -4.97 -4.36 -29.32
CA GLY A 421 -5.13 -5.43 -28.34
C GLY A 421 -4.87 -5.00 -26.90
N LEU A 422 -3.81 -4.21 -26.68
CA LEU A 422 -3.52 -3.63 -25.36
C LEU A 422 -4.63 -2.69 -24.90
N ASN A 423 -5.09 -1.81 -25.78
CA ASN A 423 -6.18 -0.88 -25.46
C ASN A 423 -7.46 -1.64 -25.09
N ALA A 424 -7.81 -2.65 -25.88
CA ALA A 424 -8.98 -3.50 -25.58
C ALA A 424 -8.84 -4.19 -24.23
N TYR A 425 -7.69 -4.79 -23.92
CA TYR A 425 -7.43 -5.44 -22.64
C TYR A 425 -7.55 -4.49 -21.46
N LEU A 426 -6.88 -3.33 -21.53
CA LEU A 426 -6.89 -2.33 -20.44
C LEU A 426 -8.27 -1.73 -20.20
N ASN A 427 -9.17 -1.77 -21.18
CA ASN A 427 -10.53 -1.27 -21.10
C ASN A 427 -11.56 -2.34 -20.66
N LEU A 428 -11.17 -3.60 -20.44
CA LEU A 428 -12.08 -4.62 -19.94
C LEU A 428 -12.60 -4.28 -18.55
N GLU A 429 -13.88 -4.51 -18.32
CA GLU A 429 -14.50 -4.30 -17.00
C GLU A 429 -13.83 -5.14 -15.91
N ILE A 430 -13.44 -6.38 -16.24
CA ILE A 430 -12.72 -7.26 -15.31
C ILE A 430 -11.37 -6.67 -14.90
N VAL A 431 -10.65 -6.00 -15.79
CA VAL A 431 -9.37 -5.34 -15.50
C VAL A 431 -9.59 -4.11 -14.63
N ASP A 432 -10.62 -3.32 -14.89
CA ASP A 432 -10.99 -2.18 -14.05
C ASP A 432 -11.36 -2.62 -12.63
N LYS A 433 -12.19 -3.64 -12.49
CA LYS A 433 -12.54 -4.25 -11.20
C LYS A 433 -11.29 -4.76 -10.47
N TYR A 434 -10.37 -5.38 -11.19
CA TYR A 434 -9.11 -5.87 -10.63
C TYR A 434 -8.24 -4.72 -10.10
N VAL A 435 -8.08 -3.63 -10.84
CA VAL A 435 -7.28 -2.46 -10.43
C VAL A 435 -7.87 -1.79 -9.19
N ARG A 436 -9.18 -1.70 -9.07
CA ARG A 436 -9.86 -1.09 -7.90
C ARG A 436 -9.49 -1.75 -6.57
N ARG A 437 -9.04 -3.00 -6.56
CA ARG A 437 -8.70 -3.75 -5.35
C ARG A 437 -7.41 -3.29 -4.70
N PHE A 438 -6.43 -2.91 -5.50
CA PHE A 438 -5.14 -2.49 -4.95
C PHE A 438 -4.89 -0.99 -5.10
N SER A 439 -5.48 -0.33 -6.12
CA SER A 439 -5.30 1.09 -6.36
C SER A 439 -6.31 1.94 -5.57
N GLY A 440 -5.97 2.26 -4.32
CA GLY A 440 -6.76 3.16 -3.47
C GLY A 440 -6.47 4.65 -3.66
N HIS A 441 -5.48 5.01 -4.50
CA HIS A 441 -5.06 6.39 -4.72
C HIS A 441 -5.95 7.11 -5.73
N THR A 442 -5.85 8.44 -5.77
CA THR A 442 -6.51 9.30 -6.78
C THR A 442 -5.81 9.29 -8.13
N GLN A 443 -4.74 8.51 -8.25
CA GLN A 443 -3.94 8.40 -9.48
C GLN A 443 -3.70 6.93 -9.84
N ILE A 444 -3.61 6.65 -11.14
CA ILE A 444 -3.08 5.41 -11.71
C ILE A 444 -1.61 5.66 -12.07
N ASN A 445 -0.70 5.06 -11.31
CA ASN A 445 0.73 5.20 -11.55
C ASN A 445 1.21 4.18 -12.58
N ALA A 446 2.37 4.45 -13.18
CA ALA A 446 3.01 3.49 -14.10
C ALA A 446 3.19 2.10 -13.44
N SER A 447 3.53 2.07 -12.16
CA SER A 447 3.65 0.84 -11.37
C SER A 447 2.37 0.04 -11.24
N ASP A 448 1.20 0.70 -11.18
CA ASP A 448 -0.09 0.02 -11.10
C ASP A 448 -0.36 -0.77 -12.38
N ILE A 449 0.01 -0.20 -13.53
CA ILE A 449 -0.10 -0.88 -14.84
C ILE A 449 0.97 -1.98 -14.99
N CYS A 450 2.21 -1.74 -14.55
CA CYS A 450 3.26 -2.77 -14.57
C CYS A 450 2.93 -4.01 -13.73
N SER A 451 2.12 -3.85 -12.68
CA SER A 451 1.72 -4.96 -11.81
C SER A 451 0.54 -5.77 -12.35
N LEU A 452 -0.12 -5.30 -13.41
CA LEU A 452 -1.21 -6.04 -14.02
C LEU A 452 -0.70 -7.32 -14.68
N PRO A 453 -1.31 -8.50 -14.38
CA PRO A 453 -1.12 -9.67 -15.22
C PRO A 453 -1.57 -9.36 -16.64
N MET A 454 -0.78 -9.74 -17.62
CA MET A 454 -1.04 -9.46 -19.04
C MET A 454 -1.27 -10.76 -19.82
N PRO A 455 -2.13 -10.74 -20.85
CA PRO A 455 -2.13 -11.80 -21.86
C PRO A 455 -0.77 -11.84 -22.56
N ASN A 456 -0.40 -12.99 -23.15
CA ASN A 456 0.81 -13.05 -23.94
C ASN A 456 0.70 -12.16 -25.20
N ILE A 457 1.86 -11.81 -25.77
CA ILE A 457 1.94 -10.85 -26.88
C ILE A 457 1.18 -11.30 -28.14
N GLU A 458 1.15 -12.63 -28.39
CA GLU A 458 0.47 -13.21 -29.55
C GLU A 458 -1.06 -13.08 -29.43
N VAL A 459 -1.61 -13.27 -28.21
CA VAL A 459 -3.03 -13.06 -27.94
C VAL A 459 -3.39 -11.58 -28.13
N LEU A 460 -2.59 -10.68 -27.58
CA LEU A 460 -2.79 -9.25 -27.73
C LEU A 460 -2.82 -8.85 -29.22
N LYS A 461 -1.85 -9.30 -30.02
CA LYS A 461 -1.80 -8.99 -31.47
C LYS A 461 -2.99 -9.58 -32.23
N LYS A 462 -3.36 -10.84 -31.97
CA LYS A 462 -4.53 -11.48 -32.60
C LYS A 462 -5.84 -10.75 -32.31
N VAL A 463 -6.04 -10.34 -31.05
CA VAL A 463 -7.22 -9.57 -30.67
C VAL A 463 -7.23 -8.22 -31.37
N GLY A 464 -6.09 -7.52 -31.39
CA GLY A 464 -5.96 -6.24 -32.09
C GLY A 464 -6.27 -6.35 -33.59
N GLU A 465 -5.75 -7.38 -34.26
CA GLU A 465 -6.03 -7.66 -35.66
C GLU A 465 -7.54 -7.87 -35.92
N LYS A 466 -8.21 -8.65 -35.05
CA LYS A 466 -9.66 -8.87 -35.15
C LYS A 466 -10.44 -7.57 -35.01
N ILE A 467 -10.04 -6.71 -34.06
CA ILE A 467 -10.68 -5.41 -33.83
C ILE A 467 -10.52 -4.50 -35.06
N MET A 468 -9.31 -4.42 -35.62
CA MET A 468 -9.04 -3.58 -36.79
C MET A 468 -9.82 -4.05 -38.03
N ASN A 469 -9.92 -5.35 -38.23
CA ASN A 469 -10.60 -5.93 -39.38
C ASN A 469 -12.13 -5.89 -39.26
N LYS A 470 -12.70 -5.29 -38.18
CA LYS A 470 -14.15 -5.16 -37.95
C LYS A 470 -14.91 -6.48 -38.19
N LYS A 471 -14.29 -7.62 -37.98
CA LYS A 471 -15.00 -8.91 -38.06
C LYS A 471 -15.97 -8.98 -36.89
N ASN A 472 -17.26 -8.75 -37.19
CA ASN A 472 -18.36 -9.02 -36.28
C ASN A 472 -18.31 -10.50 -35.91
N ASN A 473 -17.79 -10.81 -34.73
CA ASN A 473 -17.85 -12.13 -34.15
C ASN A 473 -18.84 -12.08 -33.00
N ASP A 474 -19.62 -13.12 -32.83
CA ASP A 474 -20.57 -13.33 -31.73
C ASP A 474 -19.91 -13.47 -30.35
N TYR A 475 -18.59 -13.26 -30.25
CA TYR A 475 -17.82 -13.36 -29.01
C TYR A 475 -17.64 -12.01 -28.33
N SER A 476 -17.83 -11.97 -27.02
CA SER A 476 -17.42 -10.80 -26.23
C SER A 476 -15.91 -10.58 -26.34
N ILE A 477 -15.47 -9.31 -26.35
CA ILE A 477 -14.03 -8.96 -26.39
C ILE A 477 -13.29 -9.63 -25.21
N GLU A 478 -13.93 -9.77 -24.06
CA GLU A 478 -13.37 -10.42 -22.89
C GLU A 478 -13.04 -11.90 -23.16
N GLU A 479 -13.94 -12.62 -23.84
CA GLU A 479 -13.72 -14.06 -24.17
C GLU A 479 -12.50 -14.28 -25.05
N LEU A 480 -12.15 -13.32 -25.91
CA LEU A 480 -10.96 -13.42 -26.76
C LEU A 480 -9.65 -13.45 -25.97
N PHE A 481 -9.64 -12.93 -24.75
CA PHE A 481 -8.46 -12.94 -23.88
C PHE A 481 -8.40 -14.14 -22.93
N PHE A 482 -9.52 -14.69 -22.52
CA PHE A 482 -9.60 -15.67 -21.43
C PHE A 482 -10.05 -17.08 -21.87
N ASN A 483 -10.68 -17.23 -23.03
CA ASN A 483 -11.00 -18.54 -23.58
C ASN A 483 -9.77 -19.09 -24.34
N LYS A 484 -9.30 -20.27 -23.92
CA LYS A 484 -8.29 -21.03 -24.64
C LYS A 484 -8.92 -21.85 -25.76
#